data_bbc3390b79f318587818ee87dd9843fb
#
_entry.id   bbc3390b79f318587818ee87dd9843fb
#
_cell.length_a   1.000
_cell.length_b   1.000
_cell.length_c   1.000
_cell.angle_alpha   90.00
_cell.angle_beta   90.00
_cell.angle_gamma   90.00
#
_symmetry.space_group_name_H-M   'P 1'
#
loop_
_entity.id
_entity.type
_entity.pdbx_description
1 polymer ?
#
loop_
_entity_poly.entity_id
_entity_poly.type
_entity_poly.pdbx_seq_one_letter_code
_entity_poly.pdbx_strand_id
1 'polypeptide(L)'
;MPATALRCRVCETQFPLDPIGVCARCFGPLDPVYDRDEQRRTVTRESIAAGPQSIWRYAPLLPVAPPAEERLPAGWTPLIRARRLEEALGVGELWLKLDTANPTHSFKDRVVAVATAKAIELGRTTIACSSTGNLANAVAARAAAEGLEAVVLCPADLEPEKLIATAVYGAKIGRASCRERVFSSV
;
A
#
# COMPACT_ATOMS: atom_id res chain seq x y z
N MET A 1 -0.74 -14.08 -12.12
CA MET A 1 0.46 -13.64 -12.88
C MET A 1 0.74 -12.20 -12.51
N PRO A 2 1.96 -11.82 -12.18
CA PRO A 2 2.30 -10.43 -11.92
C PRO A 2 2.06 -9.56 -13.15
N ALA A 3 2.07 -8.24 -12.97
CA ALA A 3 1.98 -7.29 -14.09
C ALA A 3 3.06 -7.58 -15.14
N THR A 4 2.77 -7.30 -16.41
CA THR A 4 3.66 -7.56 -17.55
C THR A 4 4.36 -6.31 -18.06
N ALA A 5 3.79 -5.13 -17.81
CA ALA A 5 4.30 -3.83 -18.25
C ALA A 5 3.72 -2.71 -17.39
N LEU A 6 4.20 -1.49 -17.59
CA LEU A 6 3.56 -0.25 -17.13
C LEU A 6 2.98 0.49 -18.34
N ARG A 7 1.81 1.11 -18.20
CA ARG A 7 1.19 1.94 -19.24
C ARG A 7 0.81 3.30 -18.69
N CYS A 8 1.18 4.34 -19.43
CA CYS A 8 0.77 5.69 -19.07
C CYS A 8 -0.75 5.88 -19.26
N ARG A 9 -1.41 6.40 -18.24
CA ARG A 9 -2.85 6.67 -18.26
C ARG A 9 -3.22 7.83 -19.20
N VAL A 10 -2.27 8.71 -19.51
CA VAL A 10 -2.50 9.92 -20.31
C VAL A 10 -2.16 9.70 -21.78
N CYS A 11 -0.95 9.21 -22.09
CA CYS A 11 -0.49 9.08 -23.48
C CYS A 11 -0.38 7.62 -23.96
N GLU A 12 -0.81 6.66 -23.13
CA GLU A 12 -0.87 5.22 -23.39
C GLU A 12 0.47 4.55 -23.71
N THR A 13 1.58 5.28 -23.67
CA THR A 13 2.91 4.71 -23.89
C THR A 13 3.17 3.61 -22.85
N GLN A 14 3.66 2.47 -23.32
CA GLN A 14 4.05 1.35 -22.47
C GLN A 14 5.54 1.38 -22.16
N PHE A 15 5.87 0.88 -20.96
CA PHE A 15 7.21 0.78 -20.41
C PHE A 15 7.40 -0.61 -19.81
N PRO A 16 8.65 -1.12 -19.73
CA PRO A 16 8.95 -2.30 -18.94
C PRO A 16 8.60 -2.05 -17.45
N LEU A 17 8.62 -3.13 -16.64
CA LEU A 17 8.37 -3.05 -15.19
C LEU A 17 9.57 -2.48 -14.42
N ASP A 18 10.14 -1.40 -14.93
CA ASP A 18 11.22 -0.69 -14.27
C ASP A 18 10.72 0.20 -13.13
N PRO A 19 11.57 0.56 -12.15
CA PRO A 19 11.19 1.40 -11.02
C PRO A 19 11.05 2.88 -11.45
N ILE A 20 10.13 3.16 -12.36
CA ILE A 20 9.79 4.52 -12.83
C ILE A 20 8.49 4.97 -12.19
N GLY A 21 8.47 6.18 -11.63
CA GLY A 21 7.30 6.72 -10.94
C GLY A 21 6.29 7.42 -11.85
N VAL A 22 6.76 7.95 -13.01
CA VAL A 22 5.96 8.71 -13.94
C VAL A 22 6.36 8.42 -15.39
N CYS A 23 5.47 8.73 -16.31
CA CYS A 23 5.74 8.59 -17.74
C CYS A 23 6.88 9.50 -18.21
N ALA A 24 7.90 8.94 -18.85
CA ALA A 24 9.03 9.70 -19.39
C ALA A 24 8.64 10.65 -20.53
N ARG A 25 7.47 10.46 -21.18
CA ARG A 25 7.01 11.32 -22.29
C ARG A 25 6.15 12.51 -21.85
N CYS A 26 5.24 12.29 -20.90
CA CYS A 26 4.23 13.30 -20.55
C CYS A 26 4.06 13.51 -19.05
N PHE A 27 4.91 12.91 -18.23
CA PHE A 27 4.84 12.94 -16.75
C PHE A 27 3.52 12.42 -16.15
N GLY A 28 2.69 11.76 -16.95
CA GLY A 28 1.43 11.17 -16.50
C GLY A 28 1.67 9.94 -15.60
N PRO A 29 0.66 9.57 -14.78
CA PRO A 29 0.73 8.39 -13.91
C PRO A 29 0.79 7.09 -14.72
N LEU A 30 1.46 6.09 -14.15
CA LEU A 30 1.64 4.78 -14.74
C LEU A 30 0.77 3.74 -14.03
N ASP A 31 0.06 2.94 -14.81
CA ASP A 31 -0.72 1.80 -14.32
C ASP A 31 -0.05 0.48 -14.72
N PRO A 32 -0.06 -0.54 -13.85
CA PRO A 32 0.39 -1.86 -14.23
C PRO A 32 -0.56 -2.51 -15.25
N VAL A 33 0.03 -3.16 -16.24
CA VAL A 33 -0.69 -3.92 -17.28
C VAL A 33 -0.67 -5.39 -16.91
N TYR A 34 -1.81 -6.05 -17.05
CA TYR A 34 -1.98 -7.48 -16.76
C TYR A 34 -2.51 -8.21 -17.99
N ASP A 35 -2.20 -9.50 -18.08
CA ASP A 35 -2.90 -10.42 -18.98
C ASP A 35 -4.33 -10.66 -18.46
N ARG A 36 -5.27 -9.95 -19.05
CA ARG A 36 -6.69 -10.01 -18.65
C ARG A 36 -7.35 -11.34 -18.93
N ASP A 37 -6.93 -12.03 -19.97
CA ASP A 37 -7.53 -13.31 -20.32
C ASP A 37 -7.03 -14.41 -19.39
N GLU A 38 -5.74 -14.35 -19.02
CA GLU A 38 -5.20 -15.24 -17.98
C GLU A 38 -5.87 -14.96 -16.62
N GLN A 39 -6.05 -13.70 -16.24
CA GLN A 39 -6.77 -13.36 -15.00
C GLN A 39 -8.19 -13.91 -14.99
N ARG A 40 -8.94 -13.76 -16.07
CA ARG A 40 -10.32 -14.31 -16.19
C ARG A 40 -10.38 -15.83 -16.07
N ARG A 41 -9.36 -16.54 -16.56
CA ARG A 41 -9.29 -18.00 -16.46
C ARG A 41 -8.90 -18.49 -15.07
N THR A 42 -8.05 -17.78 -14.37
CA THR A 42 -7.40 -18.26 -13.13
C THR A 42 -7.98 -17.65 -11.86
N VAL A 43 -8.59 -16.47 -11.92
CA VAL A 43 -9.14 -15.78 -10.75
C VAL A 43 -10.63 -16.02 -10.67
N THR A 44 -11.02 -16.91 -9.77
CA THR A 44 -12.42 -17.23 -9.46
C THR A 44 -12.72 -16.89 -8.00
N ARG A 45 -13.99 -16.91 -7.62
CA ARG A 45 -14.40 -16.73 -6.22
C ARG A 45 -13.81 -17.83 -5.33
N GLU A 46 -13.74 -19.05 -5.84
CA GLU A 46 -13.21 -20.22 -5.16
C GLU A 46 -11.69 -20.07 -4.95
N SER A 47 -10.95 -19.66 -5.99
CA SER A 47 -9.49 -19.43 -5.87
C SER A 47 -9.17 -18.32 -4.87
N ILE A 48 -9.95 -17.24 -4.83
CA ILE A 48 -9.84 -16.18 -3.84
C ILE A 48 -10.20 -16.70 -2.44
N ALA A 49 -11.28 -17.48 -2.31
CA ALA A 49 -11.70 -18.02 -1.01
C ALA A 49 -10.68 -18.99 -0.41
N ALA A 50 -10.00 -19.79 -1.25
CA ALA A 50 -8.93 -20.70 -0.85
C ALA A 50 -7.60 -20.01 -0.53
N GLY A 51 -7.44 -18.74 -0.86
CA GLY A 51 -6.22 -17.97 -0.63
C GLY A 51 -5.94 -17.68 0.86
N PRO A 52 -4.74 -17.16 1.18
CA PRO A 52 -4.35 -16.87 2.56
C PRO A 52 -5.25 -15.81 3.21
N GLN A 53 -5.28 -15.80 4.54
CA GLN A 53 -6.05 -14.82 5.32
C GLN A 53 -5.36 -13.45 5.39
N SER A 54 -5.00 -12.91 4.23
CA SER A 54 -4.36 -11.60 4.06
C SER A 54 -4.67 -11.00 2.69
N ILE A 55 -4.07 -9.85 2.37
CA ILE A 55 -4.17 -9.23 1.04
C ILE A 55 -3.67 -10.16 -0.08
N TRP A 56 -2.76 -11.07 0.25
CA TRP A 56 -2.13 -11.97 -0.73
C TRP A 56 -3.07 -13.02 -1.32
N ARG A 57 -4.29 -13.17 -0.79
CA ARG A 57 -5.35 -13.95 -1.45
C ARG A 57 -5.70 -13.41 -2.83
N TYR A 58 -5.37 -12.15 -3.09
CA TYR A 58 -5.56 -11.46 -4.36
C TYR A 58 -4.27 -11.38 -5.17
N ALA A 59 -3.25 -12.18 -4.84
CA ALA A 59 -1.94 -12.13 -5.49
C ALA A 59 -1.99 -12.14 -7.04
N PRO A 60 -2.85 -12.92 -7.70
CA PRO A 60 -2.96 -12.87 -9.17
C PRO A 60 -3.42 -11.51 -9.74
N LEU A 61 -3.99 -10.66 -8.90
CA LEU A 61 -4.45 -9.30 -9.25
C LEU A 61 -3.47 -8.20 -8.80
N LEU A 62 -2.39 -8.56 -8.10
CA LEU A 62 -1.42 -7.62 -7.59
C LEU A 62 -0.19 -7.52 -8.51
N PRO A 63 0.53 -6.37 -8.51
CA PRO A 63 1.65 -6.13 -9.40
C PRO A 63 2.96 -6.79 -8.97
N VAL A 64 2.93 -7.58 -7.91
CA VAL A 64 4.08 -8.25 -7.29
C VAL A 64 3.65 -9.61 -6.73
N ALA A 65 4.57 -10.56 -6.68
CA ALA A 65 4.37 -11.84 -6.02
C ALA A 65 4.27 -11.68 -4.50
N PRO A 66 3.56 -12.59 -3.79
CA PRO A 66 3.58 -12.62 -2.34
C PRO A 66 5.02 -12.82 -1.82
N PRO A 67 5.36 -12.26 -0.66
CA PRO A 67 6.63 -12.57 -0.01
C PRO A 67 6.67 -14.04 0.42
N ALA A 68 7.88 -14.61 0.53
CA ALA A 68 8.06 -15.97 1.01
C ALA A 68 7.56 -16.14 2.48
N GLU A 69 7.68 -15.09 3.27
CA GLU A 69 7.17 -15.01 4.65
C GLU A 69 6.41 -13.70 4.82
N GLU A 70 5.17 -13.77 5.31
CA GLU A 70 4.37 -12.58 5.61
C GLU A 70 4.52 -12.21 7.09
N ARG A 71 5.50 -11.36 7.40
CA ARG A 71 5.86 -10.98 8.78
C ARG A 71 4.86 -10.03 9.45
N LEU A 72 4.13 -9.25 8.66
CA LEU A 72 3.14 -8.30 9.15
C LEU A 72 1.87 -8.41 8.29
N PRO A 73 0.98 -9.39 8.52
CA PRO A 73 -0.20 -9.64 7.71
C PRO A 73 -1.13 -8.42 7.63
N ALA A 74 -1.51 -8.03 6.40
CA ALA A 74 -2.45 -6.96 6.14
C ALA A 74 -3.68 -7.48 5.40
N GLY A 75 -4.83 -6.90 5.68
CA GLY A 75 -6.10 -7.36 5.12
C GLY A 75 -6.79 -8.43 5.95
N TRP A 76 -7.73 -9.16 5.36
CA TRP A 76 -8.58 -10.13 6.08
C TRP A 76 -9.26 -9.55 7.33
N THR A 77 -9.52 -8.25 7.32
CA THR A 77 -10.13 -7.54 8.44
C THR A 77 -11.58 -7.99 8.64
N PRO A 78 -12.12 -7.94 9.88
CA PRO A 78 -13.49 -8.36 10.16
C PRO A 78 -14.52 -7.60 9.32
N LEU A 79 -15.60 -8.29 8.96
CA LEU A 79 -16.81 -7.71 8.39
C LEU A 79 -17.93 -7.96 9.40
N ILE A 80 -18.45 -6.91 10.00
CA ILE A 80 -19.47 -6.98 11.04
C ILE A 80 -20.76 -6.27 10.64
N ARG A 81 -21.90 -6.82 11.02
CA ARG A 81 -23.19 -6.20 10.80
C ARG A 81 -23.48 -5.14 11.87
N ALA A 82 -23.83 -3.93 11.46
CA ALA A 82 -24.04 -2.79 12.35
C ALA A 82 -25.54 -2.51 12.59
N ARG A 83 -26.25 -3.44 13.23
CA ARG A 83 -27.71 -3.41 13.41
C ARG A 83 -28.26 -2.10 13.98
N ARG A 84 -27.60 -1.53 14.98
CA ARG A 84 -28.02 -0.25 15.58
C ARG A 84 -27.90 0.92 14.60
N LEU A 85 -26.92 0.87 13.67
CA LEU A 85 -26.83 1.89 12.62
C LEU A 85 -27.85 1.63 11.49
N GLU A 86 -28.20 0.39 11.22
CA GLU A 86 -29.30 0.06 10.31
C GLU A 86 -30.60 0.73 10.75
N GLU A 87 -30.95 0.56 12.02
CA GLU A 87 -32.13 1.18 12.64
C GLU A 87 -32.07 2.71 12.59
N ALA A 88 -30.93 3.31 12.99
CA ALA A 88 -30.76 4.74 13.04
C ALA A 88 -30.80 5.41 11.66
N LEU A 89 -30.34 4.72 10.61
CA LEU A 89 -30.28 5.23 9.24
C LEU A 89 -31.45 4.79 8.36
N GLY A 90 -32.31 3.89 8.85
CA GLY A 90 -33.45 3.36 8.10
C GLY A 90 -33.04 2.51 6.88
N VAL A 91 -31.89 1.84 6.92
CA VAL A 91 -31.40 0.96 5.85
C VAL A 91 -31.64 -0.51 6.20
N GLY A 92 -31.79 -1.37 5.19
CA GLY A 92 -32.09 -2.79 5.39
C GLY A 92 -30.91 -3.58 6.00
N GLU A 93 -29.71 -3.39 5.48
CA GLU A 93 -28.49 -4.01 5.97
C GLU A 93 -27.30 -3.06 5.87
N LEU A 94 -26.50 -3.01 6.93
CA LEU A 94 -25.25 -2.23 6.97
C LEU A 94 -24.12 -3.07 7.54
N TRP A 95 -23.08 -3.23 6.74
CA TRP A 95 -21.88 -4.00 7.09
C TRP A 95 -20.65 -3.11 7.15
N LEU A 96 -19.90 -3.21 8.24
CA LEU A 96 -18.67 -2.46 8.46
C LEU A 96 -17.47 -3.37 8.21
N LYS A 97 -16.62 -2.99 7.25
CA LYS A 97 -15.30 -3.59 7.04
C LYS A 97 -14.31 -2.88 7.97
N LEU A 98 -13.86 -3.55 9.03
CA LEU A 98 -13.06 -2.94 10.09
C LEU A 98 -11.58 -2.88 9.72
N ASP A 99 -11.17 -1.95 8.89
CA ASP A 99 -9.77 -1.77 8.52
C ASP A 99 -8.90 -1.21 9.66
N THR A 100 -9.50 -0.78 10.76
CA THR A 100 -8.81 -0.51 12.03
C THR A 100 -8.22 -1.77 12.69
N ALA A 101 -8.59 -2.97 12.23
CA ALA A 101 -7.99 -4.22 12.67
C ALA A 101 -6.68 -4.57 11.91
N ASN A 102 -6.25 -3.78 10.95
CA ASN A 102 -4.93 -3.92 10.35
C ASN A 102 -3.81 -3.60 11.36
N PRO A 103 -2.57 -4.05 11.12
CA PRO A 103 -1.44 -3.91 12.06
C PRO A 103 -1.18 -2.49 12.58
N THR A 104 -1.33 -1.47 11.74
CA THR A 104 -1.19 -0.06 12.15
C THR A 104 -2.54 0.67 12.21
N HIS A 105 -3.62 -0.08 12.42
CA HIS A 105 -4.98 0.41 12.60
C HIS A 105 -5.54 1.20 11.41
N SER A 106 -5.06 0.92 10.19
CA SER A 106 -5.52 1.64 9.01
C SER A 106 -5.46 0.79 7.73
N PHE A 107 -6.26 1.18 6.73
CA PHE A 107 -6.21 0.55 5.40
C PHE A 107 -4.89 0.79 4.65
N LYS A 108 -4.03 1.69 5.13
CA LYS A 108 -2.71 1.95 4.55
C LYS A 108 -1.79 0.74 4.61
N ASP A 109 -1.98 -0.15 5.57
CA ASP A 109 -1.24 -1.40 5.66
C ASP A 109 -1.35 -2.24 4.38
N ARG A 110 -2.49 -2.19 3.68
CA ARG A 110 -2.72 -2.93 2.43
C ARG A 110 -1.82 -2.46 1.31
N VAL A 111 -1.80 -1.15 1.05
CA VAL A 111 -0.99 -0.59 -0.04
C VAL A 111 0.50 -0.68 0.28
N VAL A 112 0.87 -0.48 1.55
CA VAL A 112 2.27 -0.56 1.98
C VAL A 112 2.80 -1.98 1.91
N ALA A 113 1.99 -3.00 2.23
CA ALA A 113 2.38 -4.40 2.06
C ALA A 113 2.81 -4.69 0.60
N VAL A 114 2.01 -4.26 -0.38
CA VAL A 114 2.30 -4.46 -1.80
C VAL A 114 3.50 -3.64 -2.25
N ALA A 115 3.57 -2.36 -1.85
CA ALA A 115 4.67 -1.47 -2.22
C ALA A 115 6.02 -1.95 -1.66
N THR A 116 6.04 -2.42 -0.41
CA THR A 116 7.25 -2.95 0.22
C THR A 116 7.71 -4.25 -0.43
N ALA A 117 6.79 -5.17 -0.72
CA ALA A 117 7.12 -6.39 -1.45
C ALA A 117 7.75 -6.07 -2.82
N LYS A 118 7.23 -5.07 -3.52
CA LYS A 118 7.81 -4.60 -4.79
C LYS A 118 9.18 -3.95 -4.60
N ALA A 119 9.37 -3.16 -3.54
CA ALA A 119 10.65 -2.56 -3.22
C ALA A 119 11.74 -3.64 -2.97
N ILE A 120 11.39 -4.68 -2.22
CA ILE A 120 12.28 -5.83 -1.97
C ILE A 120 12.61 -6.57 -3.27
N GLU A 121 11.60 -6.84 -4.12
CA GLU A 121 11.79 -7.46 -5.45
C GLU A 121 12.78 -6.66 -6.31
N LEU A 122 12.74 -5.33 -6.20
CA LEU A 122 13.65 -4.40 -6.89
C LEU A 122 15.00 -4.21 -6.17
N GLY A 123 15.30 -4.98 -5.13
CA GLY A 123 16.55 -4.91 -4.37
C GLY A 123 16.72 -3.63 -3.55
N ARG A 124 15.62 -2.95 -3.19
CA ARG A 124 15.66 -1.74 -2.36
C ARG A 124 15.82 -2.10 -0.89
N THR A 125 16.64 -1.34 -0.19
CA THR A 125 16.89 -1.47 1.26
C THR A 125 16.24 -0.37 2.07
N THR A 126 15.72 0.65 1.40
CA THR A 126 15.07 1.82 2.03
C THR A 126 13.73 2.09 1.37
N ILE A 127 12.72 2.38 2.18
CA ILE A 127 11.43 2.89 1.72
C ILE A 127 11.16 4.25 2.34
N ALA A 128 10.60 5.17 1.54
CA ALA A 128 10.35 6.53 1.97
C ALA A 128 8.91 6.97 1.69
N CYS A 129 8.39 7.87 2.51
CA CYS A 129 7.12 8.55 2.23
C CYS A 129 7.09 9.96 2.78
N SER A 130 6.29 10.83 2.15
CA SER A 130 5.94 12.13 2.70
C SER A 130 4.53 12.04 3.31
N SER A 131 4.46 11.92 4.63
CA SER A 131 3.19 11.75 5.35
C SER A 131 3.33 12.06 6.83
N THR A 132 2.25 12.55 7.43
CA THR A 132 2.16 12.87 8.87
C THR A 132 1.17 11.97 9.62
N GLY A 133 0.69 10.90 8.98
CA GLY A 133 -0.38 10.07 9.55
C GLY A 133 -0.24 8.58 9.19
N ASN A 134 -1.37 7.94 8.92
CA ASN A 134 -1.45 6.48 8.77
C ASN A 134 -0.49 5.88 7.73
N LEU A 135 -0.16 6.61 6.66
CA LEU A 135 0.81 6.10 5.69
C LEU A 135 2.22 6.04 6.30
N ALA A 136 2.63 7.06 7.04
CA ALA A 136 3.92 7.07 7.73
C ALA A 136 4.03 5.91 8.73
N ASN A 137 2.98 5.69 9.54
CA ASN A 137 2.92 4.59 10.50
C ASN A 137 3.02 3.22 9.79
N ALA A 138 2.27 3.02 8.73
CA ALA A 138 2.30 1.77 7.97
C ALA A 138 3.66 1.52 7.32
N VAL A 139 4.30 2.55 6.72
CA VAL A 139 5.63 2.45 6.13
C VAL A 139 6.67 2.12 7.19
N ALA A 140 6.67 2.81 8.33
CA ALA A 140 7.61 2.58 9.41
C ALA A 140 7.47 1.17 10.01
N ALA A 141 6.24 0.74 10.33
CA ALA A 141 5.97 -0.58 10.86
C ALA A 141 6.38 -1.70 9.90
N ARG A 142 6.03 -1.56 8.62
CA ARG A 142 6.38 -2.55 7.60
C ARG A 142 7.88 -2.61 7.36
N ALA A 143 8.58 -1.48 7.29
CA ALA A 143 10.02 -1.45 7.14
C ALA A 143 10.71 -2.16 8.31
N ALA A 144 10.29 -1.88 9.55
CA ALA A 144 10.83 -2.55 10.74
C ALA A 144 10.62 -4.07 10.67
N ALA A 145 9.43 -4.53 10.27
CA ALA A 145 9.13 -5.95 10.15
C ALA A 145 9.97 -6.66 9.07
N GLU A 146 10.26 -5.99 7.95
CA GLU A 146 11.00 -6.55 6.82
C GLU A 146 12.53 -6.28 6.89
N GLY A 147 13.00 -5.58 7.92
CA GLY A 147 14.43 -5.24 8.06
C GLY A 147 14.91 -4.16 7.08
N LEU A 148 14.00 -3.31 6.59
CA LEU A 148 14.31 -2.19 5.73
C LEU A 148 14.49 -0.89 6.55
N GLU A 149 15.19 0.07 5.98
CA GLU A 149 15.21 1.43 6.48
C GLU A 149 13.93 2.17 6.08
N ALA A 150 13.30 2.88 7.02
CA ALA A 150 12.20 3.79 6.75
C ALA A 150 12.64 5.25 6.84
N VAL A 151 12.29 6.06 5.84
CA VAL A 151 12.49 7.52 5.86
C VAL A 151 11.12 8.19 5.71
N VAL A 152 10.75 9.00 6.70
CA VAL A 152 9.47 9.72 6.71
C VAL A 152 9.76 11.22 6.65
N LEU A 153 9.25 11.87 5.61
CA LEU A 153 9.37 13.32 5.44
C LEU A 153 8.08 13.99 5.94
N CYS A 154 8.24 14.99 6.80
CA CYS A 154 7.13 15.75 7.36
C CYS A 154 7.41 17.25 7.39
N PRO A 155 6.39 18.13 7.50
CA PRO A 155 6.58 19.56 7.73
C PRO A 155 7.38 19.82 9.00
N ALA A 156 8.21 20.87 8.98
CA ALA A 156 9.07 21.21 10.10
C ALA A 156 8.29 21.66 11.35
N ASP A 157 7.11 22.24 11.14
CA ASP A 157 6.18 22.74 12.15
C ASP A 157 5.17 21.68 12.66
N LEU A 158 5.33 20.42 12.24
CA LEU A 158 4.45 19.35 12.72
C LEU A 158 4.68 19.08 14.21
N GLU A 159 3.59 18.95 14.94
CA GLU A 159 3.60 18.64 16.37
C GLU A 159 4.29 17.28 16.63
N PRO A 160 5.22 17.22 17.61
CA PRO A 160 5.98 15.99 17.90
C PRO A 160 5.10 14.78 18.21
N GLU A 161 3.95 14.98 18.83
CA GLU A 161 3.01 13.94 19.23
C GLU A 161 2.48 13.13 18.05
N LYS A 162 2.33 13.77 16.88
CA LYS A 162 1.90 13.11 15.64
C LYS A 162 2.97 12.16 15.05
N LEU A 163 4.19 12.29 15.50
CA LEU A 163 5.31 11.45 15.03
C LEU A 163 5.61 10.27 15.94
N ILE A 164 5.07 10.24 17.17
CA ILE A 164 5.37 9.21 18.16
C ILE A 164 5.12 7.82 17.59
N ALA A 165 3.94 7.60 17.00
CA ALA A 165 3.56 6.31 16.44
C ALA A 165 4.47 5.85 15.27
N THR A 166 5.08 6.79 14.55
CA THR A 166 6.05 6.50 13.48
C THR A 166 7.44 6.25 14.04
N ALA A 167 7.84 7.07 15.02
CA ALA A 167 9.18 7.02 15.64
C ALA A 167 9.42 5.71 16.40
N VAL A 168 8.39 5.15 17.03
CA VAL A 168 8.49 3.89 17.80
C VAL A 168 8.98 2.71 16.97
N TYR A 169 8.76 2.74 15.65
CA TYR A 169 9.25 1.72 14.71
C TYR A 169 10.68 2.01 14.20
N GLY A 170 11.36 3.03 14.70
CA GLY A 170 12.73 3.36 14.33
C GLY A 170 12.89 4.09 12.99
N ALA A 171 11.83 4.66 12.42
CA ALA A 171 11.92 5.41 11.18
C ALA A 171 12.78 6.68 11.34
N LYS A 172 13.61 6.97 10.33
CA LYS A 172 14.31 8.26 10.22
C LYS A 172 13.31 9.33 9.80
N ILE A 173 13.17 10.37 10.62
CA ILE A 173 12.24 11.47 10.38
C ILE A 173 13.00 12.68 9.85
N GLY A 174 12.75 13.01 8.58
CA GLY A 174 13.22 14.24 7.95
C GLY A 174 12.18 15.35 8.08
N ARG A 175 12.59 16.52 8.55
CA ARG A 175 11.73 17.70 8.63
C ARG A 175 12.08 18.68 7.52
N ALA A 176 11.09 19.09 6.71
CA ALA A 176 11.25 20.05 5.63
C ALA A 176 10.51 21.35 5.97
N SER A 177 11.13 22.50 5.70
CA SER A 177 10.45 23.80 5.79
C SER A 177 9.51 23.98 4.59
N CYS A 178 8.45 24.77 4.74
CA CYS A 178 7.50 25.08 3.66
C CYS A 178 8.14 25.75 2.43
N ARG A 179 9.40 26.19 2.51
CA ARG A 179 10.16 26.76 1.38
C ARG A 179 10.85 25.72 0.52
N GLU A 180 11.07 24.52 1.02
CA GLU A 180 11.61 23.41 0.26
C GLU A 180 10.45 22.61 -0.34
N ARG A 181 10.12 22.89 -1.61
CA ARG A 181 9.25 22.00 -2.36
C ARG A 181 10.00 20.69 -2.53
N VAL A 182 9.64 19.70 -1.74
CA VAL A 182 10.09 18.31 -1.98
C VAL A 182 9.40 17.85 -3.24
N PHE A 183 10.03 18.08 -4.39
CA PHE A 183 9.71 17.30 -5.57
C PHE A 183 10.17 15.88 -5.25
N SER A 184 9.22 14.99 -5.03
CA SER A 184 9.50 13.56 -5.00
C SER A 184 9.93 13.15 -6.41
N SER A 185 11.20 13.26 -6.68
CA SER A 185 11.85 12.48 -7.73
C SER A 185 12.10 11.10 -7.12
N VAL A 186 11.24 10.17 -7.43
CA VAL A 186 11.47 8.74 -7.24
C VAL A 186 12.13 8.20 -8.50
#